data_73816ae25e809aef60c9187f43cc6e4a
#
_entry.id   73816ae25e809aef60c9187f43cc6e4a
#
_cell.length_a   1.000
_cell.length_b   1.000
_cell.length_c   1.000
_cell.angle_alpha   90.00
_cell.angle_beta   90.00
_cell.angle_gamma   90.00
#
_symmetry.space_group_name_H-M   'P 1'
#
loop_
_entity.id
_entity.type
_entity.pdbx_description
1 polymer ?
#
loop_
_entity_poly.entity_id
_entity_poly.type
_entity_poly.pdbx_seq_one_letter_code
_entity_poly.pdbx_strand_id
1 'polypeptide(L)'
;ASLSLVPSTFLGMVDAAHGGKTGFNNKYGKNQIGTFFIPEEIFVCTEFLNSLSEMEMNNGIIESLKSGFLGDDKIIQMIYKDEHKNNFEEIIKKSIHVKYQILKNDLHESNERMFLNLGHTIGHLIEIDSNYNISHGQAVAIGLLKGFEISETRFDLSRSIREEFKTFLNKKSMKTEYIFSSNQTKLKELI
;
A
#
# COMPACT_ATOMS: atom_id res chain seq x y z
N ALA A 1 4.45 -28.35 6.79
CA ALA A 1 3.46 -28.12 5.73
C ALA A 1 4.03 -27.10 4.75
N SER A 2 3.83 -27.28 3.46
CA SER A 2 4.14 -26.27 2.45
C SER A 2 2.96 -25.32 2.25
N LEU A 3 3.23 -24.11 1.80
CA LEU A 3 2.23 -23.09 1.51
C LEU A 3 2.45 -22.57 0.09
N SER A 4 1.42 -22.67 -0.75
CA SER A 4 1.36 -21.99 -2.04
C SER A 4 0.24 -20.95 -2.01
N LEU A 5 0.49 -19.75 -2.53
CA LEU A 5 -0.47 -18.68 -2.56
C LEU A 5 -0.92 -18.37 -3.99
N VAL A 6 -2.21 -18.05 -4.14
CA VAL A 6 -2.80 -17.57 -5.40
C VAL A 6 -3.53 -16.26 -5.08
N PRO A 7 -2.85 -15.10 -5.11
CA PRO A 7 -3.50 -13.83 -4.85
C PRO A 7 -4.51 -13.51 -5.96
N SER A 8 -5.75 -13.24 -5.56
CA SER A 8 -6.85 -12.92 -6.48
C SER A 8 -7.17 -11.43 -6.57
N THR A 9 -6.49 -10.59 -5.79
CA THR A 9 -6.62 -9.13 -5.82
C THR A 9 -5.34 -8.47 -6.29
N PHE A 10 -5.45 -7.26 -6.88
CA PHE A 10 -4.26 -6.53 -7.32
C PHE A 10 -3.33 -6.20 -6.13
N LEU A 11 -3.91 -5.78 -4.99
CA LEU A 11 -3.19 -5.60 -3.73
C LEU A 11 -2.42 -6.86 -3.31
N GLY A 12 -3.06 -8.03 -3.39
CA GLY A 12 -2.41 -9.31 -3.09
C GLY A 12 -1.23 -9.59 -4.00
N MET A 13 -1.38 -9.32 -5.31
CA MET A 13 -0.35 -9.56 -6.32
C MET A 13 0.87 -8.66 -6.17
N VAL A 14 0.68 -7.38 -5.84
CA VAL A 14 1.79 -6.41 -5.77
C VAL A 14 2.45 -6.32 -4.40
N ASP A 15 1.73 -6.70 -3.32
CA ASP A 15 2.22 -6.49 -1.95
C ASP A 15 1.89 -7.64 -0.99
N ALA A 16 0.62 -7.88 -0.66
CA ALA A 16 0.23 -8.64 0.52
C ALA A 16 0.67 -10.12 0.51
N ALA A 17 0.72 -10.79 -0.64
CA ALA A 17 1.16 -12.18 -0.75
C ALA A 17 2.68 -12.36 -0.55
N HIS A 18 3.46 -11.28 -0.61
CA HIS A 18 4.91 -11.31 -0.58
C HIS A 18 5.46 -10.88 0.78
N GLY A 19 6.46 -11.63 1.28
CA GLY A 19 7.18 -11.27 2.52
C GLY A 19 6.72 -12.01 3.77
N GLY A 20 5.86 -13.03 3.62
CA GLY A 20 5.57 -14.03 4.64
C GLY A 20 4.80 -13.56 5.88
N LYS A 21 4.32 -12.32 5.91
CA LYS A 21 3.39 -11.89 6.97
C LYS A 21 2.05 -12.57 6.72
N THR A 22 1.63 -13.47 7.62
CA THR A 22 0.30 -14.06 7.63
C THR A 22 -0.48 -13.46 8.79
N GLY A 23 -1.67 -12.95 8.53
CA GLY A 23 -2.46 -12.36 9.58
C GLY A 23 -3.93 -12.37 9.20
N PHE A 24 -4.79 -12.51 10.18
CA PHE A 24 -6.22 -12.33 10.00
C PHE A 24 -6.82 -11.40 11.05
N ASN A 25 -7.90 -10.79 10.65
CA ASN A 25 -8.63 -9.86 11.47
C ASN A 25 -9.52 -10.61 12.46
N ASN A 26 -9.66 -10.08 13.67
CA ASN A 26 -10.60 -10.57 14.65
C ASN A 26 -11.44 -9.41 15.22
N LYS A 27 -12.29 -9.72 16.21
CA LYS A 27 -13.16 -8.71 16.86
C LYS A 27 -12.39 -7.61 17.61
N TYR A 28 -11.10 -7.77 17.84
CA TYR A 28 -10.26 -6.81 18.55
C TYR A 28 -9.45 -5.92 17.61
N GLY A 29 -9.38 -6.26 16.31
CA GLY A 29 -8.67 -5.44 15.31
C GLY A 29 -8.13 -6.22 14.11
N LYS A 30 -7.46 -5.49 13.22
CA LYS A 30 -6.76 -6.07 12.06
C LYS A 30 -5.46 -6.75 12.47
N ASN A 31 -5.11 -7.84 11.76
CA ASN A 31 -3.82 -8.54 11.83
C ASN A 31 -3.40 -8.96 13.26
N GLN A 32 -4.37 -9.18 14.15
CA GLN A 32 -4.10 -9.48 15.56
C GLN A 32 -3.55 -10.89 15.79
N ILE A 33 -3.80 -11.81 14.89
CA ILE A 33 -3.31 -13.17 14.94
C ILE A 33 -2.64 -13.50 13.62
N GLY A 34 -1.37 -13.87 13.69
CA GLY A 34 -0.58 -14.21 12.50
C GLY A 34 0.81 -14.72 12.86
N THR A 35 1.51 -15.15 11.84
CA THR A 35 2.89 -15.64 11.93
C THR A 35 3.71 -15.08 10.77
N PHE A 36 5.02 -15.29 10.83
CA PHE A 36 5.87 -15.18 9.65
C PHE A 36 6.01 -16.58 9.04
N PHE A 37 5.43 -16.77 7.87
CA PHE A 37 5.53 -18.03 7.12
C PHE A 37 5.75 -17.74 5.63
N ILE A 38 6.94 -18.03 5.13
CA ILE A 38 7.31 -17.79 3.74
C ILE A 38 6.64 -18.86 2.86
N PRO A 39 5.82 -18.49 1.87
CA PRO A 39 5.28 -19.46 0.91
C PRO A 39 6.39 -20.02 0.03
N GLU A 40 6.26 -21.28 -0.35
CA GLU A 40 7.18 -21.91 -1.32
C GLU A 40 6.95 -21.36 -2.73
N GLU A 41 5.70 -21.05 -3.07
CA GLU A 41 5.29 -20.57 -4.38
C GLU A 41 4.19 -19.53 -4.28
N ILE A 42 4.21 -18.57 -5.19
CA ILE A 42 3.14 -17.56 -5.36
C ILE A 42 2.79 -17.52 -6.84
N PHE A 43 1.57 -17.98 -7.18
CA PHE A 43 1.06 -17.98 -8.55
C PHE A 43 0.25 -16.71 -8.81
N VAL A 44 0.77 -15.84 -9.66
CA VAL A 44 0.09 -14.59 -10.07
C VAL A 44 -0.60 -14.79 -11.41
N CYS A 45 -1.91 -14.56 -11.43
CA CYS A 45 -2.75 -14.68 -12.61
C CYS A 45 -3.51 -13.36 -12.80
N THR A 46 -3.14 -12.59 -13.82
CA THR A 46 -3.70 -11.24 -14.07
C THR A 46 -5.15 -11.26 -14.55
N GLU A 47 -5.66 -12.39 -15.03
CA GLU A 47 -7.07 -12.56 -15.41
C GLU A 47 -8.03 -12.29 -14.24
N PHE A 48 -7.61 -12.55 -13.00
CA PHE A 48 -8.42 -12.22 -11.82
C PHE A 48 -8.72 -10.72 -11.68
N LEU A 49 -7.87 -9.86 -12.24
CA LEU A 49 -8.05 -8.41 -12.19
C LEU A 49 -9.32 -7.96 -12.94
N ASN A 50 -9.75 -8.73 -13.95
CA ASN A 50 -10.94 -8.39 -14.77
C ASN A 50 -12.25 -8.39 -13.97
N SER A 51 -12.29 -9.09 -12.84
CA SER A 51 -13.48 -9.20 -11.97
C SER A 51 -13.46 -8.27 -10.77
N LEU A 52 -12.38 -7.52 -10.57
CA LEU A 52 -12.23 -6.63 -9.41
C LEU A 52 -13.07 -5.36 -9.57
N SER A 53 -13.62 -4.91 -8.45
CA SER A 53 -14.25 -3.59 -8.37
C SER A 53 -13.18 -2.49 -8.53
N GLU A 54 -13.61 -1.29 -8.93
CA GLU A 54 -12.71 -0.13 -9.02
C GLU A 54 -12.01 0.15 -7.69
N MET A 55 -12.69 -0.03 -6.56
CA MET A 55 -12.13 0.12 -5.24
C MET A 55 -10.98 -0.85 -5.00
N GLU A 56 -11.14 -2.14 -5.32
CA GLU A 56 -10.09 -3.15 -5.18
C GLU A 56 -8.92 -2.89 -6.14
N MET A 57 -9.20 -2.45 -7.35
CA MET A 57 -8.15 -2.02 -8.29
C MET A 57 -7.35 -0.84 -7.73
N ASN A 58 -8.04 0.18 -7.19
CA ASN A 58 -7.39 1.34 -6.58
C ASN A 58 -6.54 0.96 -5.36
N ASN A 59 -6.94 -0.02 -4.54
CA ASN A 59 -6.12 -0.53 -3.44
C ASN A 59 -4.75 -1.02 -3.96
N GLY A 60 -4.73 -1.83 -5.02
CA GLY A 60 -3.49 -2.31 -5.63
C GLY A 60 -2.69 -1.21 -6.34
N ILE A 61 -3.35 -0.27 -6.99
CA ILE A 61 -2.70 0.89 -7.64
C ILE A 61 -1.94 1.73 -6.61
N ILE A 62 -2.53 2.02 -5.45
CA ILE A 62 -1.88 2.81 -4.41
C ILE A 62 -0.67 2.07 -3.82
N GLU A 63 -0.75 0.77 -3.59
CA GLU A 63 0.39 -0.03 -3.14
C GLU A 63 1.50 -0.13 -4.19
N SER A 64 1.13 -0.18 -5.48
CA SER A 64 2.09 -0.11 -6.57
C SER A 64 2.79 1.26 -6.61
N LEU A 65 2.05 2.36 -6.44
CA LEU A 65 2.64 3.71 -6.34
C LEU A 65 3.56 3.84 -5.13
N LYS A 66 3.19 3.27 -3.98
CA LYS A 66 4.07 3.20 -2.81
C LYS A 66 5.39 2.52 -3.17
N SER A 67 5.35 1.38 -3.85
CA SER A 67 6.55 0.70 -4.34
C SER A 67 7.34 1.57 -5.31
N GLY A 68 6.67 2.30 -6.19
CA GLY A 68 7.28 3.27 -7.09
C GLY A 68 8.06 4.36 -6.35
N PHE A 69 7.44 4.99 -5.35
CA PHE A 69 8.10 6.00 -4.51
C PHE A 69 9.27 5.45 -3.69
N LEU A 70 9.27 4.16 -3.39
CA LEU A 70 10.34 3.51 -2.63
C LEU A 70 11.54 3.07 -3.50
N GLY A 71 11.34 2.88 -4.82
CA GLY A 71 12.48 2.37 -5.58
C GLY A 71 12.37 2.19 -7.10
N ASP A 72 11.23 2.47 -7.75
CA ASP A 72 11.15 2.36 -9.22
C ASP A 72 10.17 3.36 -9.84
N ASP A 73 10.68 4.51 -10.27
CA ASP A 73 9.90 5.59 -10.91
C ASP A 73 9.09 5.14 -12.14
N LYS A 74 9.48 4.05 -12.80
CA LYS A 74 8.74 3.54 -13.96
C LYS A 74 7.33 3.09 -13.59
N ILE A 75 7.14 2.58 -12.37
CA ILE A 75 5.81 2.24 -11.85
C ILE A 75 4.93 3.49 -11.82
N ILE A 76 5.47 4.61 -11.29
CA ILE A 76 4.76 5.88 -11.16
C ILE A 76 4.38 6.39 -12.56
N GLN A 77 5.34 6.37 -13.50
CA GLN A 77 5.13 6.84 -14.88
C GLN A 77 4.03 6.05 -15.59
N MET A 78 4.04 4.70 -15.49
CA MET A 78 3.03 3.85 -16.11
C MET A 78 1.63 4.10 -15.52
N ILE A 79 1.54 4.31 -14.21
CA ILE A 79 0.26 4.54 -13.53
C ILE A 79 -0.27 5.94 -13.86
N TYR A 80 0.55 6.98 -13.82
CA TYR A 80 0.12 8.37 -14.10
C TYR A 80 -0.30 8.59 -15.54
N LYS A 81 0.30 7.86 -16.49
CA LYS A 81 -0.07 7.91 -17.92
C LYS A 81 -1.28 7.04 -18.27
N ASP A 82 -1.93 6.39 -17.30
CA ASP A 82 -2.98 5.38 -17.53
C ASP A 82 -2.53 4.17 -18.38
N GLU A 83 -1.23 3.94 -18.54
CA GLU A 83 -0.67 2.79 -19.25
C GLU A 83 -0.79 1.48 -18.47
N HIS A 84 -1.15 1.56 -17.19
CA HIS A 84 -1.23 0.41 -16.28
C HIS A 84 -2.23 -0.66 -16.74
N LYS A 85 -3.32 -0.27 -17.42
CA LYS A 85 -4.34 -1.23 -17.91
C LYS A 85 -3.79 -2.27 -18.88
N ASN A 86 -2.74 -1.91 -19.62
CA ASN A 86 -2.08 -2.79 -20.57
C ASN A 86 -0.76 -3.37 -20.04
N ASN A 87 -0.34 -2.99 -18.81
CA ASN A 87 0.98 -3.29 -18.27
C ASN A 87 0.93 -3.85 -16.85
N PHE A 88 -0.18 -4.49 -16.43
CA PHE A 88 -0.31 -5.04 -15.08
C PHE A 88 0.83 -5.99 -14.72
N GLU A 89 1.22 -6.89 -15.61
CA GLU A 89 2.33 -7.82 -15.35
C GLU A 89 3.63 -7.10 -15.04
N GLU A 90 3.95 -6.05 -15.81
CA GLU A 90 5.17 -5.28 -15.61
C GLU A 90 5.13 -4.53 -14.27
N ILE A 91 3.99 -3.92 -13.91
CA ILE A 91 3.80 -3.24 -12.63
C ILE A 91 3.93 -4.23 -11.47
N ILE A 92 3.31 -5.41 -11.58
CA ILE A 92 3.41 -6.46 -10.56
C ILE A 92 4.86 -6.89 -10.38
N LYS A 93 5.57 -7.22 -11.47
CA LYS A 93 6.99 -7.63 -11.44
C LYS A 93 7.87 -6.58 -10.77
N LYS A 94 7.69 -5.31 -11.13
CA LYS A 94 8.45 -4.18 -10.56
C LYS A 94 8.13 -3.96 -9.08
N SER A 95 6.86 -4.00 -8.69
CA SER A 95 6.45 -3.83 -7.30
C SER A 95 7.02 -4.95 -6.42
N ILE A 96 6.94 -6.20 -6.86
CA ILE A 96 7.55 -7.35 -6.20
C ILE A 96 9.07 -7.17 -6.09
N HIS A 97 9.72 -6.71 -7.16
CA HIS A 97 11.17 -6.51 -7.17
C HIS A 97 11.59 -5.46 -6.12
N VAL A 98 10.93 -4.30 -6.08
CA VAL A 98 11.21 -3.26 -5.07
C VAL A 98 11.02 -3.83 -3.66
N LYS A 99 9.90 -4.50 -3.41
CA LYS A 99 9.63 -5.12 -2.12
C LYS A 99 10.70 -6.15 -1.75
N TYR A 100 11.10 -7.00 -2.69
CA TYR A 100 12.14 -8.01 -2.48
C TYR A 100 13.49 -7.38 -2.12
N GLN A 101 13.89 -6.29 -2.78
CA GLN A 101 15.15 -5.59 -2.48
C GLN A 101 15.18 -5.10 -1.01
N ILE A 102 14.04 -4.67 -0.49
CA ILE A 102 13.91 -4.25 0.91
C ILE A 102 13.91 -5.47 1.85
N LEU A 103 13.15 -6.51 1.51
CA LEU A 103 12.98 -7.70 2.35
C LEU A 103 14.24 -8.54 2.51
N LYS A 104 15.09 -8.63 1.47
CA LYS A 104 16.30 -9.46 1.51
C LYS A 104 17.28 -9.06 2.60
N ASN A 105 17.27 -7.80 3.01
CA ASN A 105 18.16 -7.26 4.04
C ASN A 105 17.50 -7.23 5.43
N ASP A 106 16.15 -7.28 5.50
CA ASP A 106 15.41 -7.13 6.76
C ASP A 106 14.09 -7.89 6.73
N LEU A 107 14.14 -9.21 6.89
CA LEU A 107 12.94 -10.05 6.87
C LEU A 107 12.02 -9.81 8.09
N HIS A 108 12.60 -9.42 9.25
CA HIS A 108 11.88 -9.29 10.52
C HIS A 108 11.47 -7.86 10.90
N GLU A 109 11.61 -6.89 9.96
CA GLU A 109 11.14 -5.50 10.13
C GLU A 109 11.83 -4.76 11.30
N SER A 110 13.14 -4.91 11.38
CA SER A 110 13.96 -4.21 12.38
C SER A 110 14.54 -2.87 11.86
N ASN A 111 14.61 -2.68 10.55
CA ASN A 111 15.24 -1.52 9.89
C ASN A 111 14.55 -1.13 8.59
N GLU A 112 15.13 -1.48 7.43
CA GLU A 112 14.71 -1.03 6.10
C GLU A 112 13.28 -1.48 5.73
N ARG A 113 12.83 -2.62 6.23
CA ARG A 113 11.46 -3.09 5.98
C ARG A 113 10.39 -2.11 6.49
N MET A 114 10.71 -1.27 7.49
CA MET A 114 9.80 -0.23 7.97
C MET A 114 9.41 0.77 6.86
N PHE A 115 10.25 0.96 5.83
CA PHE A 115 9.90 1.80 4.69
C PHE A 115 8.66 1.31 3.94
N LEU A 116 8.37 0.00 3.96
CA LEU A 116 7.14 -0.55 3.38
C LEU A 116 5.87 -0.04 4.07
N ASN A 117 6.00 0.54 5.28
CA ASN A 117 4.90 1.18 6.01
C ASN A 117 4.72 2.67 5.65
N LEU A 118 5.36 3.17 4.58
CA LEU A 118 5.16 4.53 4.10
C LEU A 118 3.65 4.79 3.87
N GLY A 119 3.12 5.83 4.51
CA GLY A 119 1.69 6.16 4.51
C GLY A 119 0.81 5.34 5.46
N HIS A 120 1.29 4.17 5.94
CA HIS A 120 0.47 3.24 6.71
C HIS A 120 0.18 3.70 8.15
N THR A 121 1.09 4.42 8.81
CA THR A 121 0.84 4.92 10.17
C THR A 121 -0.45 5.76 10.23
N ILE A 122 -0.59 6.72 9.33
CA ILE A 122 -1.79 7.54 9.23
C ILE A 122 -2.93 6.75 8.58
N GLY A 123 -2.63 5.92 7.57
CA GLY A 123 -3.62 5.07 6.91
C GLY A 123 -4.37 4.16 7.88
N HIS A 124 -3.67 3.44 8.75
CA HIS A 124 -4.29 2.57 9.75
C HIS A 124 -5.14 3.35 10.77
N LEU A 125 -4.72 4.55 11.17
CA LEU A 125 -5.54 5.41 12.02
C LEU A 125 -6.85 5.81 11.34
N ILE A 126 -6.81 6.13 10.05
CA ILE A 126 -8.00 6.44 9.25
C ILE A 126 -8.92 5.22 9.14
N GLU A 127 -8.37 4.03 8.88
CA GLU A 127 -9.15 2.81 8.82
C GLU A 127 -9.89 2.55 10.14
N ILE A 128 -9.21 2.69 11.28
CA ILE A 128 -9.80 2.49 12.61
C ILE A 128 -10.86 3.57 12.91
N ASP A 129 -10.52 4.84 12.74
CA ASP A 129 -11.42 5.97 13.04
C ASP A 129 -12.68 5.97 12.17
N SER A 130 -12.58 5.47 10.93
CA SER A 130 -13.71 5.29 10.01
C SER A 130 -14.50 4.00 10.24
N ASN A 131 -14.15 3.18 11.26
CA ASN A 131 -14.68 1.83 11.44
C ASN A 131 -14.58 0.99 10.15
N TYR A 132 -13.43 1.09 9.45
CA TYR A 132 -13.14 0.40 8.19
C TYR A 132 -14.09 0.72 7.03
N ASN A 133 -14.83 1.84 7.09
CA ASN A 133 -15.67 2.31 5.98
C ASN A 133 -14.86 2.96 4.85
N ILE A 134 -13.60 3.29 5.10
CA ILE A 134 -12.66 3.77 4.08
C ILE A 134 -11.77 2.59 3.64
N SER A 135 -11.64 2.41 2.33
CA SER A 135 -10.80 1.33 1.78
C SER A 135 -9.34 1.52 2.15
N HIS A 136 -8.60 0.42 2.22
CA HIS A 136 -7.17 0.42 2.56
C HIS A 136 -6.37 1.38 1.67
N GLY A 137 -6.49 1.25 0.33
CA GLY A 137 -5.76 2.13 -0.59
C GLY A 137 -6.13 3.60 -0.43
N GLN A 138 -7.41 3.92 -0.16
CA GLN A 138 -7.84 5.29 0.10
C GLN A 138 -7.18 5.85 1.38
N ALA A 139 -7.12 5.06 2.43
CA ALA A 139 -6.50 5.45 3.70
C ALA A 139 -4.99 5.64 3.55
N VAL A 140 -4.31 4.70 2.88
CA VAL A 140 -2.86 4.78 2.59
C VAL A 140 -2.55 5.97 1.68
N ALA A 141 -3.39 6.27 0.68
CA ALA A 141 -3.20 7.43 -0.20
C ALA A 141 -3.17 8.76 0.59
N ILE A 142 -4.10 8.94 1.53
CA ILE A 142 -4.11 10.11 2.41
C ILE A 142 -2.87 10.12 3.30
N GLY A 143 -2.48 8.96 3.82
CA GLY A 143 -1.27 8.80 4.62
C GLY A 143 0.01 9.15 3.86
N LEU A 144 0.11 8.77 2.57
CA LEU A 144 1.22 9.14 1.68
C LEU A 144 1.29 10.66 1.48
N LEU A 145 0.14 11.33 1.20
CA LEU A 145 0.10 12.79 1.07
C LEU A 145 0.64 13.49 2.32
N LYS A 146 0.27 12.99 3.50
CA LYS A 146 0.77 13.54 4.77
C LYS A 146 2.25 13.24 5.01
N GLY A 147 2.72 12.06 4.61
CA GLY A 147 4.14 11.72 4.63
C GLY A 147 4.96 12.65 3.74
N PHE A 148 4.49 12.95 2.52
CA PHE A 148 5.16 13.89 1.62
C PHE A 148 5.16 15.31 2.19
N GLU A 149 4.05 15.80 2.76
CA GLU A 149 3.98 17.11 3.41
C GLU A 149 5.03 17.25 4.55
N ILE A 150 5.20 16.21 5.37
CA ILE A 150 6.23 16.19 6.41
C ILE A 150 7.62 16.18 5.77
N SER A 151 7.83 15.40 4.70
CA SER A 151 9.12 15.31 4.03
C SER A 151 9.52 16.59 3.31
N GLU A 152 8.57 17.35 2.77
CA GLU A 152 8.81 18.69 2.23
C GLU A 152 9.36 19.65 3.29
N THR A 153 8.82 19.58 4.51
CA THR A 153 9.20 20.52 5.59
C THR A 153 10.47 20.12 6.33
N ARG A 154 10.82 18.84 6.35
CA ARG A 154 11.92 18.30 7.16
C ARG A 154 13.12 17.84 6.36
N PHE A 155 12.93 17.47 5.10
CA PHE A 155 13.94 16.79 4.29
C PHE A 155 14.06 17.35 2.87
N ASP A 156 13.51 18.53 2.63
CA ASP A 156 13.56 19.25 1.34
C ASP A 156 13.04 18.41 0.14
N LEU A 157 12.08 17.53 0.39
CA LEU A 157 11.42 16.79 -0.70
C LEU A 157 10.76 17.78 -1.65
N SER A 158 10.90 17.58 -2.96
CA SER A 158 10.24 18.44 -3.94
C SER A 158 8.72 18.39 -3.80
N ARG A 159 8.10 19.55 -3.66
CA ARG A 159 6.65 19.71 -3.59
C ARG A 159 5.93 19.12 -4.82
N SER A 160 6.60 19.07 -5.98
CA SER A 160 6.01 18.50 -7.20
C SER A 160 5.52 17.07 -7.02
N ILE A 161 6.24 16.26 -6.25
CA ILE A 161 5.88 14.86 -5.99
C ILE A 161 4.49 14.76 -5.33
N ARG A 162 4.24 15.56 -4.32
CA ARG A 162 2.94 15.59 -3.63
C ARG A 162 1.84 16.14 -4.53
N GLU A 163 2.11 17.22 -5.27
CA GLU A 163 1.11 17.83 -6.15
C GLU A 163 0.74 16.92 -7.34
N GLU A 164 1.69 16.21 -7.91
CA GLU A 164 1.44 15.21 -8.96
C GLU A 164 0.61 14.05 -8.42
N PHE A 165 0.96 13.53 -7.24
CA PHE A 165 0.19 12.47 -6.59
C PHE A 165 -1.23 12.93 -6.24
N LYS A 166 -1.40 14.13 -5.69
CA LYS A 166 -2.72 14.73 -5.42
C LYS A 166 -3.55 14.88 -6.69
N THR A 167 -2.93 15.32 -7.78
CA THR A 167 -3.58 15.43 -9.09
C THR A 167 -4.06 14.07 -9.59
N PHE A 168 -3.23 13.03 -9.47
CA PHE A 168 -3.60 11.66 -9.80
C PHE A 168 -4.80 11.17 -8.97
N LEU A 169 -4.79 11.38 -7.65
CA LEU A 169 -5.90 10.99 -6.77
C LEU A 169 -7.21 11.68 -7.16
N ASN A 170 -7.17 12.97 -7.45
CA ASN A 170 -8.34 13.74 -7.92
C ASN A 170 -8.87 13.18 -9.24
N LYS A 171 -7.99 12.83 -10.20
CA LYS A 171 -8.39 12.17 -11.47
C LYS A 171 -9.08 10.83 -11.25
N LYS A 172 -8.71 10.10 -10.19
CA LYS A 172 -9.34 8.84 -9.78
C LYS A 172 -10.53 9.01 -8.84
N SER A 173 -11.01 10.24 -8.62
CA SER A 173 -12.08 10.57 -7.66
C SER A 173 -11.81 10.06 -6.24
N MET A 174 -10.55 9.92 -5.89
CA MET A 174 -10.10 9.53 -4.55
C MET A 174 -9.99 10.75 -3.64
N LYS A 175 -10.37 10.59 -2.36
CA LYS A 175 -10.23 11.64 -1.35
C LYS A 175 -8.75 11.93 -1.09
N THR A 176 -8.42 13.22 -0.91
CA THR A 176 -7.07 13.68 -0.57
C THR A 176 -6.93 14.13 0.88
N GLU A 177 -8.02 14.12 1.63
CA GLU A 177 -8.08 14.55 3.02
C GLU A 177 -9.02 13.66 3.83
N TYR A 178 -8.78 13.60 5.14
CA TYR A 178 -9.65 12.95 6.11
C TYR A 178 -9.75 13.79 7.38
N ILE A 179 -10.95 13.94 7.89
CA ILE A 179 -11.22 14.64 9.15
C ILE A 179 -11.49 13.57 10.20
N PHE A 180 -10.59 13.45 11.19
CA PHE A 180 -10.74 12.48 12.27
C PHE A 180 -11.94 12.83 13.15
N SER A 181 -12.75 11.83 13.46
CA SER A 181 -13.86 11.93 14.41
C SER A 181 -13.37 11.80 15.86
N SER A 182 -12.28 11.08 16.07
CA SER A 182 -11.68 10.86 17.38
C SER A 182 -10.83 12.05 17.83
N ASN A 183 -10.81 12.33 19.14
CA ASN A 183 -9.94 13.36 19.70
C ASN A 183 -8.46 12.89 19.71
N GLN A 184 -7.53 13.85 19.85
CA GLN A 184 -6.09 13.59 19.82
C GLN A 184 -5.61 12.56 20.85
N THR A 185 -6.26 12.51 22.04
CA THR A 185 -5.88 11.56 23.09
C THR A 185 -6.16 10.12 22.63
N LYS A 186 -7.35 9.86 22.10
CA LYS A 186 -7.73 8.54 21.59
C LYS A 186 -6.85 8.12 20.39
N LEU A 187 -6.49 9.07 19.51
CA LEU A 187 -5.60 8.76 18.38
C LEU A 187 -4.19 8.39 18.83
N LYS A 188 -3.66 9.00 19.92
CA LYS A 188 -2.35 8.64 20.49
C LYS A 188 -2.31 7.25 21.13
N GLU A 189 -3.44 6.74 21.61
CA GLU A 189 -3.55 5.39 22.16
C GLU A 189 -3.55 4.30 21.09
N LEU A 190 -3.75 4.68 19.79
CA LEU A 190 -3.83 3.78 18.65
C LEU A 190 -2.51 3.67 17.87
N ILE A 191 -1.49 4.46 18.20
CA ILE A 191 -0.14 4.45 17.64
C ILE A 191 0.80 3.69 18.58
#